data_9bb338b73bbbedd4aa7123922badb93c
#
_entry.id   9bb338b73bbbedd4aa7123922badb93c
#
_cell.length_a   1.000
_cell.length_b   1.000
_cell.length_c   1.000
_cell.angle_alpha   90.00
_cell.angle_beta   90.00
_cell.angle_gamma   90.00
#
_symmetry.space_group_name_H-M   'P 1'
#
loop_
_entity.id
_entity.type
_entity.pdbx_description
1 polymer ?
#
loop_
_entity_poly.entity_id
_entity_poly.type
_entity_poly.pdbx_seq_one_letter_code
_entity_poly.pdbx_strand_id
1 'polypeptide(L)'
;MAHHSGRSILEKQHVTIAEIFKGNGYKTGLFGKWHLGDNAPFRPGDRGFDKALWHKGGGVGQTPDYWLNDYFDDTYFNEEDKAVKQKGYCTDVFFGKAIEFVKENKDKPFFCCITPNAPHGPYHVSEKYAKQYRNNPNIPVPEFYGMITNIDDNFGTLMSTLKELDIDRETIVIFCTDNGSAGGVKLNKKNRLAEKGYNAGMRGVKGDVFDGGHRTPLVINIPGNKPLVTSQLAGYIDVAPTLIEICGLKTSETETMDGISLASVINEDKTIDRYLIADTQRNEFLSEETISCVMKGNWRLINKSNYTMLH
;
A
#
# COMPACT_ATOMS: atom_id res chain seq x y z
N MET A 1 -2.00 -9.05 -10.01
CA MET A 1 -1.73 -9.14 -8.57
C MET A 1 -0.85 -10.35 -8.28
N ALA A 2 0.20 -10.14 -7.51
CA ALA A 2 1.06 -11.20 -7.06
C ALA A 2 0.31 -12.12 -6.08
N HIS A 3 0.40 -13.41 -6.26
CA HIS A 3 -0.35 -14.40 -5.51
C HIS A 3 0.53 -15.61 -5.16
N HIS A 4 0.24 -16.31 -4.05
CA HIS A 4 0.99 -17.54 -3.68
C HIS A 4 1.01 -18.61 -4.76
N SER A 5 -0.06 -18.71 -5.52
CA SER A 5 -0.24 -19.67 -6.62
C SER A 5 -0.34 -18.99 -7.98
N GLY A 6 -0.22 -17.67 -8.04
CA GLY A 6 -0.30 -16.88 -9.27
C GLY A 6 1.03 -16.27 -9.66
N ARG A 7 1.03 -15.48 -10.73
CA ARG A 7 2.22 -14.76 -11.19
C ARG A 7 2.54 -13.61 -10.25
N SER A 8 3.72 -13.66 -9.64
CA SER A 8 4.28 -12.54 -8.87
C SER A 8 5.05 -11.56 -9.75
N ILE A 9 4.56 -11.32 -10.96
CA ILE A 9 5.26 -10.54 -11.98
C ILE A 9 4.28 -9.55 -12.60
N LEU A 10 4.63 -8.27 -12.57
CA LEU A 10 3.97 -7.24 -13.36
C LEU A 10 4.56 -7.27 -14.78
N GLU A 11 3.76 -7.68 -15.76
CA GLU A 11 4.21 -7.77 -17.16
C GLU A 11 4.72 -6.42 -17.67
N LYS A 12 5.75 -6.46 -18.54
CA LYS A 12 6.43 -5.25 -19.04
C LYS A 12 5.54 -4.28 -19.80
N GLN A 13 4.47 -4.77 -20.40
CA GLN A 13 3.52 -3.94 -21.13
C GLN A 13 2.74 -2.97 -20.23
N HIS A 14 2.70 -3.25 -18.91
CA HIS A 14 2.07 -2.35 -17.95
C HIS A 14 3.09 -1.35 -17.44
N VAL A 15 2.96 -0.11 -17.84
CA VAL A 15 3.81 0.98 -17.38
C VAL A 15 3.50 1.27 -15.90
N THR A 16 4.56 1.37 -15.09
CA THR A 16 4.41 1.72 -13.68
C THR A 16 4.31 3.23 -13.50
N ILE A 17 3.69 3.64 -12.40
CA ILE A 17 3.67 5.07 -12.03
C ILE A 17 5.10 5.64 -11.86
N ALA A 18 6.04 4.82 -11.38
CA ALA A 18 7.45 5.23 -11.26
C ALA A 18 8.10 5.50 -12.62
N GLU A 19 7.81 4.67 -13.63
CA GLU A 19 8.28 4.90 -15.01
C GLU A 19 7.70 6.21 -15.58
N ILE A 20 6.43 6.52 -15.28
CA ILE A 20 5.80 7.78 -15.68
C ILE A 20 6.49 8.98 -15.01
N PHE A 21 6.66 8.96 -13.70
CA PHE A 21 7.35 10.03 -12.96
C PHE A 21 8.79 10.21 -13.45
N LYS A 22 9.54 9.13 -13.62
CA LYS A 22 10.91 9.14 -14.15
C LYS A 22 10.98 9.75 -15.56
N GLY A 23 10.05 9.36 -16.44
CA GLY A 23 9.93 9.93 -17.80
C GLY A 23 9.63 11.43 -17.81
N ASN A 24 9.08 11.96 -16.73
CA ASN A 24 8.83 13.39 -16.52
C ASN A 24 9.92 14.10 -15.70
N GLY A 25 11.08 13.48 -15.52
CA GLY A 25 12.25 14.11 -14.90
C GLY A 25 12.28 14.06 -13.37
N TYR A 26 11.35 13.32 -12.73
CA TYR A 26 11.37 13.11 -11.29
C TYR A 26 12.47 12.11 -10.91
N LYS A 27 13.07 12.32 -9.74
CA LYS A 27 13.85 11.29 -9.05
C LYS A 27 12.91 10.31 -8.39
N THR A 28 13.19 9.01 -8.51
CA THR A 28 12.26 7.98 -8.07
C THR A 28 12.90 7.04 -7.05
N GLY A 29 12.20 6.78 -5.95
CA GLY A 29 12.69 5.92 -4.87
C GLY A 29 11.64 4.93 -4.37
N LEU A 30 12.03 3.67 -4.08
CA LEU A 30 11.21 2.64 -3.43
C LEU A 30 11.89 2.11 -2.18
N PHE A 31 11.18 2.11 -1.06
CA PHE A 31 11.71 1.63 0.22
C PHE A 31 10.72 0.67 0.89
N GLY A 32 11.01 -0.62 0.84
CA GLY A 32 10.19 -1.69 1.41
C GLY A 32 9.79 -2.79 0.44
N LYS A 33 8.56 -3.25 0.54
CA LYS A 33 8.00 -4.34 -0.26
C LYS A 33 7.78 -3.94 -1.71
N TRP A 34 8.21 -4.82 -2.64
CA TRP A 34 7.90 -4.70 -4.05
C TRP A 34 6.80 -5.68 -4.52
N HIS A 35 7.05 -6.97 -4.41
CA HIS A 35 6.11 -8.07 -4.71
C HIS A 35 5.54 -8.07 -6.15
N LEU A 36 6.26 -7.50 -7.11
CA LEU A 36 5.83 -7.41 -8.52
C LEU A 36 6.87 -8.02 -9.48
N GLY A 37 7.80 -8.82 -8.94
CA GLY A 37 8.83 -9.54 -9.67
C GLY A 37 10.21 -9.38 -9.02
N ASP A 38 10.84 -10.51 -8.68
CA ASP A 38 12.08 -10.54 -7.91
C ASP A 38 13.34 -10.62 -8.77
N ASN A 39 13.17 -10.84 -10.07
CA ASN A 39 14.27 -11.00 -11.02
C ASN A 39 14.17 -10.01 -12.17
N ALA A 40 15.32 -9.73 -12.82
CA ALA A 40 15.32 -8.93 -14.04
C ALA A 40 14.39 -9.55 -15.11
N PRO A 41 13.63 -8.76 -15.81
CA PRO A 41 13.55 -7.29 -15.87
C PRO A 41 12.36 -6.70 -15.07
N PHE A 42 12.03 -7.26 -13.91
CA PHE A 42 10.82 -6.93 -13.15
C PHE A 42 11.11 -6.33 -11.77
N ARG A 43 12.40 -6.14 -11.43
CA ARG A 43 12.84 -5.54 -10.15
C ARG A 43 12.51 -4.04 -10.09
N PRO A 44 12.49 -3.41 -8.91
CA PRO A 44 12.24 -1.98 -8.79
C PRO A 44 13.11 -1.12 -9.71
N GLY A 45 14.41 -1.38 -9.78
CA GLY A 45 15.35 -0.66 -10.65
C GLY A 45 15.05 -0.82 -12.14
N ASP A 46 14.53 -1.99 -12.55
CA ASP A 46 14.09 -2.25 -13.94
C ASP A 46 12.76 -1.57 -14.27
N ARG A 47 11.97 -1.18 -13.25
CA ARG A 47 10.60 -0.71 -13.35
C ARG A 47 10.44 0.75 -12.86
N GLY A 48 11.45 1.56 -13.12
CA GLY A 48 11.37 3.01 -13.02
C GLY A 48 11.91 3.64 -11.74
N PHE A 49 12.43 2.88 -10.77
CA PHE A 49 13.02 3.43 -9.56
C PHE A 49 14.53 3.65 -9.71
N ASP A 50 15.00 4.90 -9.50
CA ASP A 50 16.42 5.27 -9.52
C ASP A 50 17.16 4.76 -8.28
N LYS A 51 16.46 4.73 -7.14
CA LYS A 51 16.93 4.22 -5.86
C LYS A 51 15.94 3.22 -5.28
N ALA A 52 16.43 2.15 -4.68
CA ALA A 52 15.60 1.20 -3.96
C ALA A 52 16.35 0.61 -2.77
N LEU A 53 15.60 0.32 -1.70
CA LEU A 53 15.96 -0.66 -0.70
C LEU A 53 14.73 -1.53 -0.47
N TRP A 54 14.77 -2.79 -0.88
CA TRP A 54 13.59 -3.62 -0.95
C TRP A 54 13.86 -5.08 -0.56
N HIS A 55 12.80 -5.77 -0.14
CA HIS A 55 12.85 -7.21 0.11
C HIS A 55 12.12 -8.00 -0.99
N LYS A 56 12.57 -9.21 -1.25
CA LYS A 56 11.97 -10.12 -2.22
C LYS A 56 10.72 -10.80 -1.66
N GLY A 57 9.94 -11.40 -2.54
CA GLY A 57 8.74 -12.14 -2.17
C GLY A 57 7.62 -11.30 -1.58
N GLY A 58 6.71 -11.98 -0.88
CA GLY A 58 5.51 -11.39 -0.30
C GLY A 58 5.67 -10.77 1.08
N GLY A 59 6.79 -11.00 1.75
CA GLY A 59 7.06 -10.48 3.10
C GLY A 59 8.48 -10.82 3.56
N VAL A 60 8.99 -10.04 4.50
CA VAL A 60 10.28 -10.26 5.14
C VAL A 60 10.31 -11.67 5.76
N GLY A 61 11.40 -12.40 5.50
CA GLY A 61 11.60 -13.78 5.95
C GLY A 61 10.78 -14.83 5.20
N GLN A 62 9.99 -14.46 4.18
CA GLN A 62 9.26 -15.39 3.33
C GLN A 62 10.06 -15.70 2.06
N THR A 63 10.04 -16.96 1.62
CA THR A 63 10.69 -17.33 0.33
C THR A 63 10.08 -16.50 -0.83
N PRO A 64 10.88 -15.84 -1.68
CA PRO A 64 12.35 -15.94 -1.82
C PRO A 64 13.17 -14.80 -1.17
N ASP A 65 12.69 -14.20 -0.07
CA ASP A 65 13.45 -13.17 0.62
C ASP A 65 14.84 -13.64 1.08
N TYR A 66 15.70 -12.72 1.52
CA TYR A 66 17.03 -13.06 1.96
C TYR A 66 16.99 -14.00 3.18
N TRP A 67 17.87 -15.00 3.18
CA TRP A 67 17.89 -16.04 4.21
C TRP A 67 18.13 -15.45 5.60
N LEU A 68 17.37 -15.91 6.60
CA LEU A 68 17.41 -15.47 8.00
C LEU A 68 16.94 -14.03 8.26
N ASN A 69 16.29 -13.36 7.33
CA ASN A 69 15.60 -12.12 7.65
C ASN A 69 14.44 -12.38 8.63
N ASP A 70 14.37 -11.57 9.70
CA ASP A 70 13.39 -11.73 10.79
C ASP A 70 12.87 -10.39 11.35
N TYR A 71 12.97 -9.32 10.58
CA TYR A 71 12.59 -7.93 10.89
C TYR A 71 13.66 -7.09 11.58
N PHE A 72 14.73 -7.72 12.09
CA PHE A 72 15.80 -7.01 12.78
C PHE A 72 17.17 -7.30 12.16
N ASP A 73 17.93 -6.25 11.93
CA ASP A 73 19.28 -6.37 11.36
C ASP A 73 19.34 -7.20 10.08
N ASP A 74 18.35 -7.02 9.22
CA ASP A 74 18.12 -7.79 8.00
C ASP A 74 19.04 -7.41 6.85
N THR A 75 19.02 -8.25 5.80
CA THR A 75 19.67 -7.97 4.52
C THR A 75 18.61 -7.73 3.46
N TYR A 76 18.64 -6.57 2.81
CA TYR A 76 17.73 -6.18 1.75
C TYR A 76 18.49 -5.98 0.44
N PHE A 77 17.79 -5.73 -0.64
CA PHE A 77 18.38 -5.53 -1.96
C PHE A 77 18.30 -4.06 -2.37
N ASN A 78 19.35 -3.56 -3.01
CA ASN A 78 19.34 -2.22 -3.61
C ASN A 78 18.75 -2.24 -5.04
N GLU A 79 18.74 -1.10 -5.71
CA GLU A 79 18.26 -0.93 -7.09
C GLU A 79 18.98 -1.81 -8.13
N GLU A 80 20.23 -2.20 -7.85
CA GLU A 80 21.05 -3.08 -8.69
C GLU A 80 20.90 -4.57 -8.35
N ASP A 81 20.00 -4.92 -7.41
CA ASP A 81 19.81 -6.27 -6.87
C ASP A 81 21.01 -6.78 -6.07
N LYS A 82 21.81 -5.89 -5.51
CA LYS A 82 22.89 -6.25 -4.59
C LYS A 82 22.35 -6.33 -3.16
N ALA A 83 22.69 -7.42 -2.47
CA ALA A 83 22.34 -7.62 -1.08
C ALA A 83 23.12 -6.64 -0.17
N VAL A 84 22.40 -5.92 0.69
CA VAL A 84 22.94 -4.89 1.60
C VAL A 84 22.43 -5.14 3.01
N LYS A 85 23.36 -5.47 3.91
CA LYS A 85 23.04 -5.64 5.34
C LYS A 85 22.60 -4.32 5.94
N GLN A 86 21.50 -4.33 6.63
CA GLN A 86 20.97 -3.19 7.37
C GLN A 86 21.06 -3.45 8.86
N LYS A 87 20.97 -2.40 9.67
CA LYS A 87 20.91 -2.47 11.12
C LYS A 87 19.60 -1.83 11.61
N GLY A 88 18.93 -2.47 12.52
CA GLY A 88 17.71 -1.98 13.15
C GLY A 88 16.45 -2.70 12.65
N TYR A 89 15.32 -2.18 13.06
CA TYR A 89 13.99 -2.74 12.73
C TYR A 89 13.59 -2.38 11.31
N CYS A 90 13.00 -3.32 10.57
CA CYS A 90 12.71 -3.21 9.14
C CYS A 90 11.96 -1.91 8.76
N THR A 91 10.92 -1.55 9.50
CA THR A 91 10.15 -0.32 9.23
C THR A 91 11.01 0.92 9.42
N ASP A 92 11.79 0.98 10.51
CA ASP A 92 12.69 2.12 10.80
C ASP A 92 13.75 2.26 9.69
N VAL A 93 14.27 1.14 9.18
CA VAL A 93 15.24 1.11 8.07
C VAL A 93 14.61 1.67 6.79
N PHE A 94 13.42 1.20 6.40
CA PHE A 94 12.78 1.65 5.16
C PHE A 94 12.42 3.14 5.20
N PHE A 95 11.84 3.62 6.31
CA PHE A 95 11.57 5.05 6.47
C PHE A 95 12.86 5.88 6.54
N GLY A 96 13.88 5.39 7.24
CA GLY A 96 15.18 6.06 7.31
C GLY A 96 15.80 6.26 5.92
N LYS A 97 15.79 5.22 5.08
CA LYS A 97 16.30 5.31 3.70
C LYS A 97 15.43 6.18 2.79
N ALA A 98 14.12 6.20 3.00
CA ALA A 98 13.24 7.13 2.32
C ALA A 98 13.54 8.58 2.69
N ILE A 99 13.77 8.86 3.97
CA ILE A 99 14.15 10.19 4.47
C ILE A 99 15.51 10.62 3.91
N GLU A 100 16.51 9.72 3.86
CA GLU A 100 17.79 9.99 3.20
C GLU A 100 17.56 10.39 1.72
N PHE A 101 16.77 9.61 0.99
CA PHE A 101 16.45 9.90 -0.41
C PHE A 101 15.75 11.26 -0.59
N VAL A 102 14.79 11.60 0.26
CA VAL A 102 14.11 12.91 0.25
C VAL A 102 15.10 14.04 0.48
N LYS A 103 16.00 13.93 1.47
CA LYS A 103 17.04 14.92 1.76
C LYS A 103 17.99 15.15 0.59
N GLU A 104 18.40 14.07 -0.08
CA GLU A 104 19.29 14.13 -1.26
C GLU A 104 18.64 14.77 -2.48
N ASN A 105 17.32 14.77 -2.56
CA ASN A 105 16.57 15.24 -3.72
C ASN A 105 15.63 16.42 -3.43
N LYS A 106 15.77 17.08 -2.27
CA LYS A 106 14.88 18.17 -1.85
C LYS A 106 14.76 19.34 -2.83
N ASP A 107 15.79 19.58 -3.64
CA ASP A 107 15.85 20.65 -4.62
C ASP A 107 15.44 20.20 -6.05
N LYS A 108 14.85 19.01 -6.17
CA LYS A 108 14.40 18.39 -7.43
C LYS A 108 13.02 17.78 -7.26
N PRO A 109 12.23 17.68 -8.31
CA PRO A 109 11.01 16.89 -8.23
C PRO A 109 11.34 15.41 -7.94
N PHE A 110 10.64 14.83 -6.99
CA PHE A 110 10.84 13.43 -6.61
C PHE A 110 9.51 12.69 -6.43
N PHE A 111 9.55 11.37 -6.66
CA PHE A 111 8.52 10.41 -6.32
C PHE A 111 9.10 9.37 -5.37
N CYS A 112 8.64 9.35 -4.14
CA CYS A 112 9.11 8.44 -3.10
C CYS A 112 7.98 7.50 -2.68
N CYS A 113 8.18 6.20 -2.86
CA CYS A 113 7.23 5.16 -2.49
C CYS A 113 7.78 4.40 -1.28
N ILE A 114 7.04 4.45 -0.15
CA ILE A 114 7.42 3.77 1.10
C ILE A 114 6.39 2.67 1.33
N THR A 115 6.83 1.43 1.25
CA THR A 115 5.99 0.22 1.34
C THR A 115 6.47 -0.70 2.45
N PRO A 116 6.34 -0.31 3.74
CA PRO A 116 6.83 -1.13 4.84
C PRO A 116 6.18 -2.51 4.83
N ASN A 117 6.93 -3.54 5.26
CA ASN A 117 6.37 -4.88 5.43
C ASN A 117 5.38 -4.95 6.60
N ALA A 118 5.58 -4.16 7.63
CA ALA A 118 4.66 -4.07 8.77
C ALA A 118 3.29 -3.49 8.34
N PRO A 119 2.17 -3.94 8.93
CA PRO A 119 2.05 -4.94 9.98
C PRO A 119 1.79 -6.38 9.49
N HIS A 120 2.39 -6.81 8.38
CA HIS A 120 2.29 -8.21 7.90
C HIS A 120 2.95 -9.18 8.90
N GLY A 121 2.39 -10.39 9.02
CA GLY A 121 3.00 -11.44 9.85
C GLY A 121 4.29 -12.02 9.25
N PRO A 122 5.16 -12.59 10.11
CA PRO A 122 5.05 -12.73 11.57
C PRO A 122 5.08 -11.39 12.29
N TYR A 123 4.38 -11.32 13.46
CA TYR A 123 4.20 -10.03 14.16
C TYR A 123 5.37 -9.79 15.12
N HIS A 124 6.49 -9.33 14.58
CA HIS A 124 7.69 -9.00 15.34
C HIS A 124 7.83 -7.47 15.48
N VAL A 125 7.93 -7.00 16.70
CA VAL A 125 8.18 -5.59 17.02
C VAL A 125 8.81 -5.49 18.41
N SER A 126 9.55 -4.40 18.65
CA SER A 126 10.11 -4.13 19.98
C SER A 126 9.02 -4.03 21.04
N GLU A 127 9.29 -4.59 22.22
CA GLU A 127 8.38 -4.58 23.36
C GLU A 127 7.93 -3.17 23.77
N LYS A 128 8.78 -2.14 23.52
CA LYS A 128 8.38 -0.74 23.77
C LYS A 128 7.09 -0.34 23.07
N TYR A 129 6.79 -0.95 21.93
CA TYR A 129 5.58 -0.70 21.15
C TYR A 129 4.43 -1.64 21.53
N ALA A 130 4.70 -2.93 21.77
CA ALA A 130 3.67 -3.92 22.04
C ALA A 130 3.09 -3.81 23.47
N LYS A 131 3.90 -3.43 24.46
CA LYS A 131 3.56 -3.45 25.89
C LYS A 131 2.27 -2.72 26.25
N GLN A 132 1.98 -1.59 25.59
CA GLN A 132 0.80 -0.76 25.84
C GLN A 132 -0.51 -1.48 25.48
N TYR A 133 -0.45 -2.51 24.66
CA TYR A 133 -1.59 -3.28 24.18
C TYR A 133 -1.80 -4.61 24.91
N ARG A 134 -0.80 -5.10 25.66
CA ARG A 134 -0.83 -6.45 26.25
C ARG A 134 -1.96 -6.68 27.24
N ASN A 135 -2.32 -5.68 28.01
CA ASN A 135 -3.35 -5.81 29.07
C ASN A 135 -4.76 -5.47 28.59
N ASN A 136 -4.96 -5.24 27.29
CA ASN A 136 -6.27 -4.96 26.73
C ASN A 136 -6.93 -6.25 26.23
N PRO A 137 -7.99 -6.76 26.87
CA PRO A 137 -8.63 -8.02 26.50
C PRO A 137 -9.30 -7.99 25.11
N ASN A 138 -9.51 -6.77 24.55
CA ASN A 138 -10.08 -6.58 23.22
C ASN A 138 -9.03 -6.60 22.12
N ILE A 139 -7.74 -6.61 22.44
CA ILE A 139 -6.66 -6.67 21.47
C ILE A 139 -6.16 -8.11 21.32
N PRO A 140 -6.40 -8.77 20.17
CA PRO A 140 -6.05 -10.17 20.00
C PRO A 140 -4.55 -10.41 19.78
N VAL A 141 -3.82 -9.44 19.23
CA VAL A 141 -2.40 -9.52 18.89
C VAL A 141 -1.72 -8.17 19.20
N PRO A 142 -1.19 -7.98 20.40
CA PRO A 142 -0.53 -6.73 20.82
C PRO A 142 0.60 -6.29 19.89
N GLU A 143 1.37 -7.23 19.35
CA GLU A 143 2.48 -6.99 18.43
C GLU A 143 1.99 -6.35 17.12
N PHE A 144 0.85 -6.79 16.57
CA PHE A 144 0.27 -6.17 15.37
C PHE A 144 -0.03 -4.68 15.56
N TYR A 145 -0.61 -4.32 16.71
CA TYR A 145 -0.88 -2.92 17.04
C TYR A 145 0.40 -2.15 17.34
N GLY A 146 1.38 -2.80 17.97
CA GLY A 146 2.72 -2.23 18.19
C GLY A 146 3.42 -1.90 16.87
N MET A 147 3.31 -2.77 15.86
CA MET A 147 3.84 -2.51 14.52
C MET A 147 3.19 -1.28 13.88
N ILE A 148 1.87 -1.10 14.06
CA ILE A 148 1.15 0.08 13.55
C ILE A 148 1.63 1.36 14.27
N THR A 149 1.81 1.32 15.59
CA THR A 149 2.38 2.46 16.34
C THR A 149 3.79 2.82 15.86
N ASN A 150 4.62 1.83 15.54
CA ASN A 150 5.95 2.10 14.98
C ASN A 150 5.86 2.74 13.58
N ILE A 151 4.90 2.33 12.74
CA ILE A 151 4.65 2.99 11.43
C ILE A 151 4.26 4.46 11.66
N ASP A 152 3.38 4.73 12.62
CA ASP A 152 2.91 6.08 12.94
C ASP A 152 4.06 6.98 13.40
N ASP A 153 4.93 6.50 14.30
CA ASP A 153 6.13 7.23 14.75
C ASP A 153 7.07 7.56 13.57
N ASN A 154 7.29 6.60 12.67
CA ASN A 154 8.12 6.79 11.48
C ASN A 154 7.48 7.77 10.49
N PHE A 155 6.16 7.69 10.29
CA PHE A 155 5.44 8.63 9.46
C PHE A 155 5.49 10.05 10.04
N GLY A 156 5.34 10.18 11.37
CA GLY A 156 5.53 11.45 12.06
C GLY A 156 6.94 12.04 11.84
N THR A 157 7.97 11.19 11.87
CA THR A 157 9.35 11.60 11.58
C THR A 157 9.52 12.08 10.14
N LEU A 158 8.90 11.38 9.17
CA LEU A 158 8.90 11.81 7.77
C LEU A 158 8.23 13.17 7.60
N MET A 159 7.05 13.38 8.18
CA MET A 159 6.34 14.65 8.11
C MET A 159 7.12 15.81 8.75
N SER A 160 7.77 15.56 9.88
CA SER A 160 8.66 16.52 10.52
C SER A 160 9.86 16.87 9.63
N THR A 161 10.46 15.88 8.98
CA THR A 161 11.57 16.09 8.04
C THR A 161 11.16 16.95 6.84
N LEU A 162 9.98 16.70 6.24
CA LEU A 162 9.49 17.54 5.13
C LEU A 162 9.37 19.01 5.55
N LYS A 163 8.87 19.24 6.77
CA LYS A 163 8.75 20.58 7.34
C LYS A 163 10.11 21.22 7.67
N GLU A 164 11.05 20.47 8.24
CA GLU A 164 12.42 20.94 8.52
C GLU A 164 13.19 21.31 7.25
N LEU A 165 12.88 20.66 6.14
CA LEU A 165 13.45 20.94 4.81
C LEU A 165 12.73 22.06 4.07
N ASP A 166 11.62 22.59 4.63
CA ASP A 166 10.75 23.61 4.03
C ASP A 166 10.14 23.19 2.67
N ILE A 167 9.84 21.89 2.51
CA ILE A 167 9.22 21.31 1.33
C ILE A 167 7.85 20.69 1.59
N ASP A 168 7.34 20.78 2.80
CA ASP A 168 6.02 20.26 3.19
C ASP A 168 4.87 20.92 2.43
N ARG A 169 5.07 22.18 1.99
CA ARG A 169 4.11 22.94 1.18
C ARG A 169 4.22 22.70 -0.33
N GLU A 170 5.17 21.89 -0.76
CA GLU A 170 5.40 21.54 -2.16
C GLU A 170 5.29 20.02 -2.40
N THR A 171 5.06 19.24 -1.33
CA THR A 171 5.02 17.79 -1.39
C THR A 171 3.60 17.27 -1.18
N ILE A 172 3.08 16.54 -2.17
CA ILE A 172 1.85 15.76 -2.03
C ILE A 172 2.20 14.51 -1.20
N VAL A 173 1.46 14.26 -0.13
CA VAL A 173 1.64 13.07 0.70
C VAL A 173 0.38 12.20 0.61
N ILE A 174 0.55 10.94 0.23
CA ILE A 174 -0.53 9.96 0.17
C ILE A 174 -0.27 8.88 1.21
N PHE A 175 -1.25 8.65 2.08
CA PHE A 175 -1.25 7.53 3.02
C PHE A 175 -2.39 6.57 2.68
N CYS A 176 -2.04 5.30 2.49
CA CYS A 176 -2.99 4.23 2.21
C CYS A 176 -2.46 2.89 2.73
N THR A 177 -3.30 1.85 2.72
CA THR A 177 -2.89 0.47 3.02
C THR A 177 -3.29 -0.45 1.88
N ASP A 178 -2.53 -1.51 1.62
CA ASP A 178 -2.75 -2.43 0.49
C ASP A 178 -4.05 -3.23 0.58
N ASN A 179 -4.49 -3.55 1.79
CA ASN A 179 -5.72 -4.31 2.06
C ASN A 179 -6.23 -4.07 3.49
N GLY A 180 -7.39 -4.60 3.78
CA GLY A 180 -7.95 -4.58 5.13
C GLY A 180 -7.14 -5.41 6.12
N SER A 181 -7.50 -5.33 7.41
CA SER A 181 -6.78 -5.98 8.50
C SER A 181 -6.61 -7.48 8.26
N ALA A 182 -5.41 -8.01 8.54
CA ALA A 182 -5.12 -9.44 8.44
C ALA A 182 -5.17 -10.13 9.82
N GLY A 183 -4.28 -9.74 10.74
CA GLY A 183 -4.08 -10.43 12.01
C GLY A 183 -4.52 -9.66 13.25
N GLY A 184 -4.82 -8.39 13.13
CA GLY A 184 -5.22 -7.52 14.25
C GLY A 184 -6.67 -7.68 14.70
N VAL A 185 -7.45 -8.58 14.07
CA VAL A 185 -8.88 -8.73 14.29
C VAL A 185 -9.25 -10.20 14.44
N LYS A 186 -10.05 -10.52 15.45
CA LYS A 186 -10.71 -11.82 15.57
C LYS A 186 -12.17 -11.68 15.15
N LEU A 187 -12.57 -12.41 14.12
CA LEU A 187 -13.92 -12.36 13.58
C LEU A 187 -14.85 -13.42 14.21
N ASN A 188 -16.10 -13.04 14.39
CA ASN A 188 -17.18 -13.98 14.62
C ASN A 188 -17.35 -14.88 13.40
N LYS A 189 -17.46 -16.19 13.63
CA LYS A 189 -17.53 -17.20 12.56
C LYS A 189 -18.81 -17.12 11.72
N LYS A 190 -19.93 -16.63 12.29
CA LYS A 190 -21.23 -16.60 11.61
C LYS A 190 -21.43 -15.35 10.76
N ASN A 191 -21.21 -14.18 11.37
CA ASN A 191 -21.50 -12.90 10.71
C ASN A 191 -20.26 -12.18 10.19
N ARG A 192 -19.05 -12.68 10.52
CA ARG A 192 -17.74 -12.13 10.11
C ARG A 192 -17.49 -10.69 10.59
N LEU A 193 -18.18 -10.24 11.64
CA LEU A 193 -17.90 -8.99 12.33
C LEU A 193 -16.81 -9.19 13.39
N ALA A 194 -16.12 -8.12 13.77
CA ALA A 194 -15.06 -8.15 14.75
C ALA A 194 -15.62 -8.49 16.15
N GLU A 195 -15.12 -9.56 16.77
CA GLU A 195 -15.30 -9.88 18.20
C GLU A 195 -14.21 -9.24 19.05
N LYS A 196 -12.99 -9.16 18.52
CA LYS A 196 -11.85 -8.49 19.14
C LYS A 196 -11.03 -7.78 18.08
N GLY A 197 -10.31 -6.74 18.48
CA GLY A 197 -9.58 -5.90 17.56
C GLY A 197 -10.48 -4.87 16.89
N TYR A 198 -9.91 -4.14 15.94
CA TYR A 198 -10.60 -3.03 15.29
C TYR A 198 -10.45 -3.11 13.76
N ASN A 199 -11.57 -3.02 13.05
CA ASN A 199 -11.65 -2.91 11.60
C ASN A 199 -12.76 -1.93 11.17
N ALA A 200 -12.94 -0.85 11.92
CA ALA A 200 -13.98 0.16 11.69
C ALA A 200 -15.42 -0.40 11.64
N GLY A 201 -15.69 -1.52 12.35
CA GLY A 201 -17.01 -2.17 12.33
C GLY A 201 -17.37 -2.87 11.02
N MET A 202 -16.45 -2.94 10.06
CA MET A 202 -16.68 -3.56 8.76
C MET A 202 -16.73 -5.08 8.85
N ARG A 203 -17.45 -5.70 7.93
CA ARG A 203 -17.51 -7.15 7.79
C ARG A 203 -16.28 -7.66 7.05
N GLY A 204 -15.66 -8.75 7.53
CA GLY A 204 -14.54 -9.40 6.87
C GLY A 204 -13.17 -8.80 7.21
N VAL A 205 -12.15 -9.38 6.61
CA VAL A 205 -10.72 -9.02 6.73
C VAL A 205 -10.03 -9.27 5.41
N LYS A 206 -8.71 -9.03 5.32
CA LYS A 206 -7.87 -9.31 4.13
C LYS A 206 -8.29 -10.60 3.42
N GLY A 207 -8.51 -10.49 2.10
CA GLY A 207 -8.94 -11.60 1.24
C GLY A 207 -10.44 -11.84 1.18
N ASP A 208 -11.24 -11.11 1.98
CA ASP A 208 -12.70 -11.08 1.83
C ASP A 208 -13.13 -10.03 0.79
N VAL A 209 -14.24 -10.28 0.13
CA VAL A 209 -14.91 -9.32 -0.76
C VAL A 209 -15.86 -8.37 -0.01
N PHE A 210 -15.94 -8.49 1.29
CA PHE A 210 -16.64 -7.54 2.15
C PHE A 210 -15.76 -6.32 2.45
N ASP A 211 -16.37 -5.21 2.81
CA ASP A 211 -15.69 -3.92 3.06
C ASP A 211 -14.44 -4.06 3.95
N GLY A 212 -14.48 -4.92 4.99
CA GLY A 212 -13.32 -5.15 5.86
C GLY A 212 -12.11 -5.79 5.18
N GLY A 213 -12.26 -6.33 3.97
CA GLY A 213 -11.16 -6.90 3.19
C GLY A 213 -10.49 -5.91 2.24
N HIS A 214 -11.23 -4.93 1.72
CA HIS A 214 -10.75 -4.05 0.65
C HIS A 214 -11.04 -2.55 0.88
N ARG A 215 -11.97 -2.16 1.77
CA ARG A 215 -12.20 -0.76 2.11
C ARG A 215 -11.13 -0.27 3.08
N THR A 216 -10.14 0.40 2.54
CA THR A 216 -8.94 0.87 3.24
C THR A 216 -8.91 2.40 3.31
N PRO A 217 -8.16 2.99 4.23
CA PRO A 217 -7.95 4.43 4.23
C PRO A 217 -7.22 4.87 2.95
N LEU A 218 -7.66 5.99 2.39
CA LEU A 218 -6.95 6.74 1.36
C LEU A 218 -6.98 8.20 1.79
N VAL A 219 -5.85 8.71 2.24
CA VAL A 219 -5.68 10.10 2.67
C VAL A 219 -4.69 10.76 1.72
N ILE A 220 -5.09 11.86 1.10
CA ILE A 220 -4.27 12.62 0.17
C ILE A 220 -4.12 14.04 0.72
N ASN A 221 -2.92 14.40 1.12
CA ASN A 221 -2.57 15.77 1.52
C ASN A 221 -1.96 16.50 0.31
N ILE A 222 -2.69 17.46 -0.25
CA ILE A 222 -2.24 18.34 -1.31
C ILE A 222 -2.05 19.73 -0.70
N PRO A 223 -0.84 20.28 -0.73
CA PRO A 223 -0.56 21.60 -0.19
C PRO A 223 -1.46 22.67 -0.78
N GLY A 224 -2.01 23.53 0.08
CA GLY A 224 -2.93 24.60 -0.33
C GLY A 224 -4.40 24.19 -0.48
N ASN A 225 -4.72 22.92 -0.52
CA ASN A 225 -6.11 22.46 -0.58
C ASN A 225 -6.79 22.55 0.79
N LYS A 226 -8.10 22.80 0.77
CA LYS A 226 -8.93 22.74 1.99
C LYS A 226 -9.16 21.28 2.38
N PRO A 227 -9.26 20.98 3.70
CA PRO A 227 -9.66 19.65 4.13
C PRO A 227 -11.02 19.24 3.56
N LEU A 228 -11.09 18.05 2.98
CA LEU A 228 -12.30 17.45 2.43
C LEU A 228 -12.43 16.02 2.94
N VAL A 229 -13.62 15.64 3.41
CA VAL A 229 -13.99 14.24 3.66
C VAL A 229 -15.12 13.90 2.72
N THR A 230 -14.90 12.94 1.85
CA THR A 230 -15.87 12.57 0.83
C THR A 230 -16.24 11.09 0.92
N SER A 231 -17.47 10.76 0.52
CA SER A 231 -17.95 9.40 0.33
C SER A 231 -17.77 8.91 -1.11
N GLN A 232 -17.00 9.62 -1.93
CA GLN A 232 -16.70 9.21 -3.30
C GLN A 232 -16.14 7.81 -3.35
N LEU A 233 -16.72 6.97 -4.18
CA LEU A 233 -16.20 5.63 -4.43
C LEU A 233 -14.87 5.75 -5.20
N ALA A 234 -13.78 5.34 -4.56
CA ALA A 234 -12.42 5.42 -5.08
C ALA A 234 -11.68 4.09 -4.88
N GLY A 235 -10.71 3.82 -5.74
CA GLY A 235 -9.83 2.65 -5.66
C GLY A 235 -8.38 3.02 -5.93
N TYR A 236 -7.44 2.10 -5.67
CA TYR A 236 -6.02 2.35 -5.95
C TYR A 236 -5.71 2.53 -7.44
N ILE A 237 -6.56 2.01 -8.31
CA ILE A 237 -6.49 2.23 -9.75
C ILE A 237 -6.62 3.72 -10.11
N ASP A 238 -7.20 4.53 -9.22
CA ASP A 238 -7.44 5.96 -9.43
C ASP A 238 -6.24 6.83 -9.00
N VAL A 239 -5.30 6.27 -8.23
CA VAL A 239 -4.16 7.05 -7.71
C VAL A 239 -3.25 7.53 -8.84
N ALA A 240 -2.91 6.65 -9.79
CA ALA A 240 -2.06 7.00 -10.91
C ALA A 240 -2.67 8.09 -11.80
N PRO A 241 -3.91 7.93 -12.36
CA PRO A 241 -4.51 8.98 -13.17
C PRO A 241 -4.73 10.29 -12.41
N THR A 242 -5.00 10.23 -11.10
CA THR A 242 -5.12 11.43 -10.26
C THR A 242 -3.78 12.18 -10.16
N LEU A 243 -2.69 11.48 -9.87
CA LEU A 243 -1.36 12.09 -9.78
C LEU A 243 -0.87 12.61 -11.14
N ILE A 244 -1.16 11.90 -12.22
CA ILE A 244 -0.84 12.36 -13.58
C ILE A 244 -1.48 13.73 -13.85
N GLU A 245 -2.77 13.86 -13.54
CA GLU A 245 -3.49 15.12 -13.75
C GLU A 245 -2.99 16.24 -12.83
N ILE A 246 -2.91 15.98 -11.51
CA ILE A 246 -2.54 17.01 -10.53
C ILE A 246 -1.09 17.47 -10.72
N CYS A 247 -0.17 16.57 -11.05
CA CYS A 247 1.24 16.90 -11.29
C CYS A 247 1.53 17.32 -12.74
N GLY A 248 0.54 17.31 -13.63
CA GLY A 248 0.71 17.67 -15.04
C GLY A 248 1.69 16.77 -15.79
N LEU A 249 1.69 15.48 -15.49
CA LEU A 249 2.63 14.52 -16.08
C LEU A 249 2.21 14.14 -17.50
N LYS A 250 3.20 13.98 -18.37
CA LYS A 250 2.99 13.47 -19.72
C LYS A 250 2.98 11.95 -19.70
N THR A 251 2.03 11.35 -20.38
CA THR A 251 1.92 9.90 -20.60
C THR A 251 1.92 9.60 -22.10
N SER A 252 2.19 8.36 -22.49
CA SER A 252 2.01 7.94 -23.87
C SER A 252 0.51 7.81 -24.18
N GLU A 253 0.11 8.09 -25.43
CA GLU A 253 -1.29 7.97 -25.88
C GLU A 253 -1.81 6.51 -25.84
N THR A 254 -0.91 5.54 -25.71
CA THR A 254 -1.24 4.11 -25.67
C THR A 254 -1.50 3.60 -24.25
N GLU A 255 -1.28 4.42 -23.23
CA GLU A 255 -1.53 4.01 -21.83
C GLU A 255 -3.01 4.12 -21.51
N THR A 256 -3.70 2.98 -21.50
CA THR A 256 -5.06 2.87 -20.99
C THR A 256 -5.03 2.55 -19.50
N MET A 257 -5.74 3.31 -18.69
CA MET A 257 -5.87 3.10 -17.25
C MET A 257 -7.31 2.68 -16.93
N ASP A 258 -7.46 1.67 -16.07
CA ASP A 258 -8.78 1.25 -15.59
C ASP A 258 -9.38 2.25 -14.60
N GLY A 259 -8.53 3.04 -13.94
CA GLY A 259 -8.91 4.08 -13.00
C GLY A 259 -9.26 5.40 -13.66
N ILE A 260 -9.84 6.28 -12.86
CA ILE A 260 -10.19 7.65 -13.26
C ILE A 260 -9.48 8.65 -12.35
N SER A 261 -9.23 9.87 -12.85
CA SER A 261 -8.72 10.93 -12.00
C SER A 261 -9.78 11.41 -10.99
N LEU A 262 -9.36 11.57 -9.75
CA LEU A 262 -10.16 12.14 -8.69
C LEU A 262 -9.91 13.64 -8.50
N ALA A 263 -9.19 14.31 -9.41
CA ALA A 263 -8.83 15.72 -9.29
C ALA A 263 -10.06 16.62 -9.17
N SER A 264 -11.13 16.36 -9.93
CA SER A 264 -12.39 17.12 -9.81
C SER A 264 -13.12 16.90 -8.48
N VAL A 265 -12.99 15.69 -7.90
CA VAL A 265 -13.54 15.42 -6.56
C VAL A 265 -12.77 16.22 -5.51
N ILE A 266 -11.43 16.22 -5.62
CA ILE A 266 -10.53 16.85 -4.64
C ILE A 266 -10.62 18.39 -4.70
N ASN A 267 -10.63 18.95 -5.91
CA ASN A 267 -10.53 20.39 -6.11
C ASN A 267 -11.90 21.11 -6.15
N GLU A 268 -12.96 20.41 -6.56
CA GLU A 268 -14.26 21.02 -6.87
C GLU A 268 -15.42 20.38 -6.09
N ASP A 269 -15.14 19.43 -5.19
CA ASP A 269 -16.14 18.66 -4.42
C ASP A 269 -17.21 18.00 -5.31
N LYS A 270 -16.81 17.59 -6.53
CA LYS A 270 -17.71 16.90 -7.45
C LYS A 270 -17.81 15.43 -7.13
N THR A 271 -18.99 14.86 -7.34
CA THR A 271 -19.22 13.41 -7.24
C THR A 271 -19.18 12.79 -8.62
N ILE A 272 -18.50 11.65 -8.76
CA ILE A 272 -18.42 10.88 -9.99
C ILE A 272 -19.25 9.60 -9.82
N ASP A 273 -20.28 9.41 -10.65
CA ASP A 273 -21.07 8.16 -10.67
C ASP A 273 -20.28 7.07 -11.37
N ARG A 274 -19.92 6.01 -10.64
CA ARG A 274 -19.11 4.92 -11.15
C ARG A 274 -19.36 3.60 -10.44
N TYR A 275 -18.90 2.53 -11.07
CA TYR A 275 -18.75 1.23 -10.45
C TYR A 275 -17.29 0.95 -10.10
N LEU A 276 -17.05 0.22 -9.01
CA LEU A 276 -15.79 -0.45 -8.74
C LEU A 276 -16.03 -1.93 -8.53
N ILE A 277 -15.05 -2.73 -8.90
CA ILE A 277 -15.09 -4.18 -8.74
C ILE A 277 -13.92 -4.60 -7.85
N ALA A 278 -14.24 -5.36 -6.81
CA ALA A 278 -13.25 -6.10 -6.03
C ALA A 278 -13.45 -7.59 -6.31
N ASP A 279 -12.41 -8.22 -6.82
CA ASP A 279 -12.40 -9.64 -7.16
C ASP A 279 -11.30 -10.36 -6.39
N THR A 280 -11.59 -11.57 -5.91
CA THR A 280 -10.63 -12.45 -5.27
C THR A 280 -10.55 -13.76 -6.02
N GLN A 281 -9.50 -13.90 -6.82
CA GLN A 281 -9.22 -15.12 -7.56
C GLN A 281 -7.87 -15.70 -7.10
N ARG A 282 -7.88 -16.97 -6.71
CA ARG A 282 -6.67 -17.67 -6.23
C ARG A 282 -6.11 -18.67 -7.22
N ASN A 283 -6.81 -18.98 -8.28
CA ASN A 283 -6.42 -19.95 -9.30
C ASN A 283 -5.96 -19.25 -10.58
N GLU A 284 -5.03 -19.85 -11.31
CA GLU A 284 -4.57 -19.35 -12.62
C GLU A 284 -5.65 -19.34 -13.69
N PHE A 285 -6.67 -20.16 -13.51
CA PHE A 285 -7.81 -20.26 -14.42
C PHE A 285 -9.06 -19.67 -13.78
N LEU A 286 -9.87 -18.99 -14.59
CA LEU A 286 -11.20 -18.57 -14.19
C LEU A 286 -11.97 -19.81 -13.72
N SER A 287 -12.25 -19.88 -12.44
CA SER A 287 -13.11 -20.91 -11.89
C SER A 287 -14.53 -20.37 -11.79
N GLU A 288 -15.52 -21.23 -11.87
CA GLU A 288 -16.92 -20.87 -11.58
C GLU A 288 -17.12 -20.38 -10.13
N GLU A 289 -16.09 -20.54 -9.29
CA GLU A 289 -16.04 -20.12 -7.89
C GLU A 289 -15.42 -18.74 -7.70
N THR A 290 -15.56 -17.82 -8.65
CA THR A 290 -15.14 -16.43 -8.46
C THR A 290 -15.93 -15.77 -7.34
N ILE A 291 -15.23 -15.13 -6.43
CA ILE A 291 -15.84 -14.32 -5.36
C ILE A 291 -15.56 -12.86 -5.69
N SER A 292 -16.60 -12.12 -6.05
CA SER A 292 -16.50 -10.74 -6.47
C SER A 292 -17.50 -9.85 -5.75
N CYS A 293 -17.18 -8.57 -5.68
CA CYS A 293 -18.07 -7.51 -5.21
C CYS A 293 -18.10 -6.39 -6.24
N VAL A 294 -19.27 -6.02 -6.70
CA VAL A 294 -19.50 -4.80 -7.49
C VAL A 294 -20.05 -3.73 -6.56
N MET A 295 -19.45 -2.57 -6.61
CA MET A 295 -19.77 -1.43 -5.75
C MET A 295 -20.31 -0.29 -6.58
N LYS A 296 -21.43 0.32 -6.15
CA LYS A 296 -21.97 1.58 -6.69
C LYS A 296 -22.54 2.41 -5.55
N GLY A 297 -22.01 3.60 -5.31
CA GLY A 297 -22.37 4.38 -4.14
C GLY A 297 -22.28 3.54 -2.86
N ASN A 298 -23.38 3.43 -2.13
CA ASN A 298 -23.47 2.61 -0.92
C ASN A 298 -23.84 1.14 -1.16
N TRP A 299 -24.16 0.77 -2.40
CA TRP A 299 -24.57 -0.59 -2.72
C TRP A 299 -23.39 -1.50 -2.97
N ARG A 300 -23.49 -2.73 -2.48
CA ARG A 300 -22.52 -3.81 -2.65
C ARG A 300 -23.25 -5.05 -3.17
N LEU A 301 -23.02 -5.42 -4.42
CA LEU A 301 -23.49 -6.69 -4.98
C LEU A 301 -22.35 -7.70 -4.87
N ILE A 302 -22.51 -8.65 -3.97
CA ILE A 302 -21.51 -9.70 -3.73
C ILE A 302 -21.99 -10.98 -4.41
N ASN A 303 -21.15 -11.50 -5.31
CA ASN A 303 -21.30 -12.80 -5.92
C ASN A 303 -20.30 -13.78 -5.28
N LYS A 304 -20.83 -14.87 -4.78
CA LYS A 304 -20.02 -15.95 -4.21
C LYS A 304 -20.65 -17.27 -4.62
N SER A 305 -19.86 -18.23 -5.09
CA SER A 305 -20.18 -19.52 -5.70
C SER A 305 -21.61 -20.07 -5.54
N ASN A 306 -22.25 -19.86 -4.40
CA ASN A 306 -23.56 -20.44 -4.07
C ASN A 306 -24.64 -19.41 -3.74
N TYR A 307 -24.35 -18.12 -3.78
CA TYR A 307 -25.34 -17.06 -3.52
C TYR A 307 -24.89 -15.68 -4.02
N THR A 308 -25.89 -14.87 -4.36
CA THR A 308 -25.71 -13.45 -4.64
C THR A 308 -26.37 -12.64 -3.53
N MET A 309 -25.68 -11.65 -3.00
CA MET A 309 -26.15 -10.79 -1.91
C MET A 309 -26.06 -9.33 -2.35
N LEU A 310 -27.15 -8.59 -2.18
CA LEU A 310 -27.16 -7.13 -2.27
C LEU A 310 -27.15 -6.55 -0.85
N HIS A 311 -26.23 -5.60 -0.60
CA HIS A 311 -25.94 -5.09 0.74
C HIS A 311 -26.12 -3.58 0.77
#